data_2383f3e189bdc6fde8f75c8935c9329b
#
_entry.id   2383f3e189bdc6fde8f75c8935c9329b
#
_cell.length_a   1.000
_cell.length_b   1.000
_cell.length_c   1.000
_cell.angle_alpha   90.00
_cell.angle_beta   90.00
_cell.angle_gamma   90.00
#
_symmetry.space_group_name_H-M   'P 1'
#
loop_
_entity.id
_entity.type
_entity.pdbx_description
1 polymer ?
#
loop_
_entity_poly.entity_id
_entity_poly.type
_entity_poly.pdbx_seq_one_letter_code
_entity_poly.pdbx_strand_id
1 'polypeptide(L)'
;MKNKIAYLFVIIFWLIVTTAFGQIQVMQFNAEWNSANEVAWFMSLKECKTKSYTDIGKNPDLATKHKIAVIPTIIIFKDNEEVARFQADLSFKMVATKEEVQEEISNQLMSDF
;
A
#
# COMPACT_ATOMS: atom_id res chain seq x y z
N MET A 1 7.91 44.90 -0.45
CA MET A 1 7.80 43.98 -1.61
C MET A 1 8.69 42.78 -1.51
N LYS A 2 9.99 42.93 -1.18
CA LYS A 2 10.91 41.80 -1.08
C LYS A 2 10.45 40.75 -0.06
N ASN A 3 9.86 41.19 1.07
CA ASN A 3 9.44 40.28 2.13
C ASN A 3 8.26 39.39 1.73
N LYS A 4 7.35 39.86 0.90
CA LYS A 4 6.20 39.07 0.42
C LYS A 4 6.61 37.91 -0.46
N ILE A 5 7.61 38.12 -1.31
CA ILE A 5 8.14 37.05 -2.19
C ILE A 5 8.84 35.98 -1.36
N ALA A 6 9.62 36.38 -0.35
CA ALA A 6 10.31 35.45 0.54
C ALA A 6 9.32 34.57 1.31
N TYR A 7 8.23 35.11 1.80
CA TYR A 7 7.19 34.34 2.48
C TYR A 7 6.51 33.35 1.55
N LEU A 8 6.28 33.74 0.32
CA LEU A 8 5.65 32.86 -0.65
C LEU A 8 6.51 31.62 -0.92
N PHE A 9 7.81 31.79 -1.09
CA PHE A 9 8.74 30.67 -1.28
C PHE A 9 8.77 29.74 -0.06
N VAL A 10 8.76 30.26 1.14
CA VAL A 10 8.74 29.46 2.37
C VAL A 10 7.47 28.64 2.45
N ILE A 11 6.31 29.19 2.14
CA ILE A 11 5.04 28.47 2.16
C ILE A 11 5.04 27.33 1.12
N ILE A 12 5.53 27.56 -0.08
CA ILE A 12 5.62 26.54 -1.14
C ILE A 12 6.55 25.42 -0.70
N PHE A 13 7.69 25.75 -0.13
CA PHE A 13 8.65 24.77 0.38
C PHE A 13 8.01 23.86 1.45
N TRP A 14 7.29 24.43 2.41
CA TRP A 14 6.59 23.67 3.45
C TRP A 14 5.56 22.73 2.88
N LEU A 15 4.78 23.15 1.89
CA LEU A 15 3.80 22.31 1.21
C LEU A 15 4.46 21.11 0.54
N ILE A 16 5.59 21.30 -0.13
CA ILE A 16 6.32 20.22 -0.78
C ILE A 16 6.84 19.24 0.25
N VAL A 17 7.40 19.70 1.36
CA VAL A 17 7.93 18.84 2.42
C VAL A 17 6.82 18.02 3.06
N THR A 18 5.64 18.60 3.34
CA THR A 18 4.53 17.88 3.95
C THR A 18 3.94 16.81 3.04
N THR A 19 4.04 16.96 1.72
CA THR A 19 3.56 15.96 0.76
C THR A 19 4.59 14.88 0.45
N ALA A 20 5.85 15.03 0.88
CA ALA A 20 6.94 14.11 0.58
C ALA A 20 7.00 12.89 1.50
N PHE A 21 6.29 12.89 2.64
CA PHE A 21 6.38 11.83 3.64
C PHE A 21 5.12 10.96 3.69
N GLY A 22 5.33 9.64 3.83
CA GLY A 22 4.32 8.74 4.31
C GLY A 22 3.23 8.34 3.32
N GLN A 23 3.53 8.26 2.03
CA GLN A 23 2.55 7.79 1.06
C GLN A 23 2.53 6.27 1.00
N ILE A 24 1.77 5.66 1.90
CA ILE A 24 1.58 4.22 1.93
C ILE A 24 0.34 3.85 1.11
N GLN A 25 0.53 2.94 0.18
CA GLN A 25 -0.55 2.34 -0.60
C GLN A 25 -0.52 0.84 -0.36
N VAL A 26 -1.68 0.24 -0.16
CA VAL A 26 -1.78 -1.19 0.06
C VAL A 26 -2.71 -1.78 -0.99
N MET A 27 -2.26 -2.82 -1.66
CA MET A 27 -3.04 -3.50 -2.69
C MET A 27 -3.24 -4.96 -2.31
N GLN A 28 -4.48 -5.44 -2.42
CA GLN A 28 -4.78 -6.86 -2.34
C GLN A 28 -5.06 -7.40 -3.73
N PHE A 29 -4.34 -8.44 -4.10
CA PHE A 29 -4.57 -9.19 -5.34
C PHE A 29 -5.27 -10.49 -5.00
N ASN A 30 -6.38 -10.75 -5.66
CA ASN A 30 -7.12 -11.99 -5.51
C ASN A 30 -7.81 -12.31 -6.83
N ALA A 31 -8.63 -13.35 -6.88
CA ALA A 31 -9.41 -13.71 -8.04
C ALA A 31 -10.85 -13.99 -7.62
N GLU A 32 -11.79 -13.78 -8.54
CA GLU A 32 -13.21 -14.00 -8.25
C GLU A 32 -13.49 -15.43 -7.77
N TRP A 33 -12.85 -16.43 -8.41
CA TRP A 33 -13.02 -17.83 -8.00
C TRP A 33 -12.48 -18.12 -6.60
N ASN A 34 -11.66 -17.25 -6.03
CA ASN A 34 -11.11 -17.37 -4.68
C ASN A 34 -11.71 -16.35 -3.71
N SER A 35 -12.86 -15.77 -4.03
CA SER A 35 -13.48 -14.73 -3.22
C SER A 35 -13.81 -15.17 -1.80
N ALA A 36 -14.06 -16.45 -1.58
CA ALA A 36 -14.29 -16.99 -0.23
C ALA A 36 -13.08 -16.84 0.70
N ASN A 37 -11.88 -16.72 0.14
CA ASN A 37 -10.64 -16.52 0.88
C ASN A 37 -10.12 -15.09 0.80
N GLU A 38 -10.95 -14.15 0.37
CA GLU A 38 -10.62 -12.72 0.41
C GLU A 38 -10.27 -12.32 1.83
N VAL A 39 -9.26 -11.46 1.95
CA VAL A 39 -8.80 -11.01 3.27
C VAL A 39 -9.81 -10.04 3.84
N ALA A 40 -10.64 -10.53 4.77
CA ALA A 40 -11.80 -9.79 5.30
C ALA A 40 -11.41 -8.50 6.03
N TRP A 41 -10.26 -8.49 6.70
CA TRP A 41 -9.81 -7.33 7.48
C TRP A 41 -9.03 -6.30 6.65
N PHE A 42 -8.85 -6.54 5.34
CA PHE A 42 -8.03 -5.69 4.50
C PHE A 42 -8.46 -4.22 4.53
N MET A 43 -9.74 -3.96 4.39
CA MET A 43 -10.26 -2.59 4.36
C MET A 43 -10.21 -1.90 5.73
N SER A 44 -9.96 -2.65 6.81
CA SER A 44 -9.81 -2.08 8.14
C SER A 44 -8.39 -1.64 8.47
N LEU A 45 -7.44 -1.86 7.57
CA LEU A 45 -6.06 -1.38 7.74
C LEU A 45 -6.04 0.15 7.81
N LYS A 46 -5.19 0.68 8.69
CA LYS A 46 -5.09 2.12 8.96
C LYS A 46 -3.74 2.66 8.55
N GLU A 47 -3.62 3.98 8.55
CA GLU A 47 -2.37 4.69 8.27
C GLU A 47 -1.85 4.49 6.85
N CYS A 48 -2.76 4.21 5.92
CA CYS A 48 -2.42 4.10 4.50
C CYS A 48 -3.28 5.10 3.70
N LYS A 49 -2.65 5.70 2.70
CA LYS A 49 -3.31 6.68 1.84
C LYS A 49 -4.40 6.02 1.00
N THR A 50 -4.11 4.86 0.45
CA THR A 50 -5.06 4.11 -0.36
C THR A 50 -5.02 2.63 -0.04
N LYS A 51 -6.17 1.99 -0.17
CA LYS A 51 -6.34 0.54 -0.10
C LYS A 51 -7.13 0.15 -1.33
N SER A 52 -6.59 -0.74 -2.14
CA SER A 52 -7.23 -1.16 -3.38
C SER A 52 -7.25 -2.67 -3.52
N TYR A 53 -8.30 -3.16 -4.15
CA TYR A 53 -8.49 -4.57 -4.49
C TYR A 53 -8.34 -4.74 -6.00
N THR A 54 -7.54 -5.70 -6.41
CA THR A 54 -7.32 -6.01 -7.82
C THR A 54 -7.65 -7.46 -8.09
N ASP A 55 -8.58 -7.69 -9.00
CA ASP A 55 -8.90 -9.02 -9.52
C ASP A 55 -7.91 -9.34 -10.64
N ILE A 56 -7.10 -10.38 -10.45
CA ILE A 56 -6.05 -10.74 -11.41
C ILE A 56 -6.61 -11.28 -12.72
N GLY A 57 -7.82 -11.84 -12.69
CA GLY A 57 -8.49 -12.33 -13.88
C GLY A 57 -8.95 -11.19 -14.79
N LYS A 58 -9.32 -10.05 -14.20
CA LYS A 58 -9.74 -8.85 -14.93
C LYS A 58 -8.57 -7.93 -15.26
N ASN A 59 -7.45 -8.07 -14.53
CA ASN A 59 -6.28 -7.22 -14.67
C ASN A 59 -5.01 -8.06 -14.77
N PRO A 60 -4.87 -8.90 -15.82
CA PRO A 60 -3.72 -9.78 -15.94
C PRO A 60 -2.39 -9.03 -16.09
N ASP A 61 -2.42 -7.84 -16.68
CA ASP A 61 -1.23 -7.01 -16.84
C ASP A 61 -0.66 -6.56 -15.49
N LEU A 62 -1.54 -6.22 -14.54
CA LEU A 62 -1.12 -5.84 -13.20
C LEU A 62 -0.56 -7.04 -12.43
N ALA A 63 -1.15 -8.21 -12.62
CA ALA A 63 -0.65 -9.44 -12.01
C ALA A 63 0.77 -9.75 -12.50
N THR A 64 1.03 -9.58 -13.79
CA THR A 64 2.35 -9.77 -14.38
C THR A 64 3.34 -8.72 -13.90
N LYS A 65 2.91 -7.46 -13.91
CA LYS A 65 3.74 -6.33 -13.47
C LYS A 65 4.24 -6.52 -12.04
N HIS A 66 3.37 -6.96 -11.15
CA HIS A 66 3.70 -7.14 -9.73
C HIS A 66 4.13 -8.57 -9.39
N LYS A 67 4.28 -9.43 -10.41
CA LYS A 67 4.77 -10.81 -10.24
C LYS A 67 3.96 -11.57 -9.18
N ILE A 68 2.64 -11.56 -9.35
CA ILE A 68 1.74 -12.26 -8.43
C ILE A 68 1.81 -13.76 -8.73
N ALA A 69 2.37 -14.53 -7.81
CA ALA A 69 2.54 -15.97 -7.94
C ALA A 69 1.43 -16.76 -7.26
N VAL A 70 0.89 -16.23 -6.16
CA VAL A 70 -0.18 -16.85 -5.38
C VAL A 70 -1.20 -15.79 -5.00
N ILE A 71 -2.40 -16.20 -4.67
CA ILE A 71 -3.48 -15.32 -4.24
C ILE A 71 -4.17 -15.88 -2.99
N PRO A 72 -4.66 -15.01 -2.08
CA PRO A 72 -4.46 -13.58 -2.09
C PRO A 72 -3.01 -13.18 -1.80
N THR A 73 -2.60 -12.04 -2.33
CA THR A 73 -1.32 -11.39 -2.02
C THR A 73 -1.59 -9.95 -1.65
N ILE A 74 -1.01 -9.48 -0.56
CA ILE A 74 -1.07 -8.08 -0.14
C ILE A 74 0.30 -7.48 -0.33
N ILE A 75 0.37 -6.35 -1.05
CA ILE A 75 1.62 -5.63 -1.26
C ILE A 75 1.48 -4.24 -0.65
N ILE A 76 2.50 -3.86 0.11
CA ILE A 76 2.61 -2.51 0.67
C ILE A 76 3.60 -1.74 -0.20
N PHE A 77 3.16 -0.57 -0.68
CA PHE A 77 3.99 0.35 -1.45
C PHE A 77 4.23 1.61 -0.61
N LYS A 78 5.43 2.12 -0.69
CA LYS A 78 5.79 3.41 -0.12
C LYS A 78 6.41 4.24 -1.23
N ASP A 79 5.81 5.39 -1.52
CA ASP A 79 6.25 6.27 -2.61
C ASP A 79 6.39 5.51 -3.93
N ASN A 80 5.40 4.67 -4.23
CA ASN A 80 5.29 3.85 -5.43
C ASN A 80 6.30 2.70 -5.55
N GLU A 81 7.04 2.40 -4.48
CA GLU A 81 7.96 1.26 -4.45
C GLU A 81 7.43 0.18 -3.52
N GLU A 82 7.50 -1.06 -3.95
CA GLU A 82 7.15 -2.19 -3.09
C GLU A 82 8.13 -2.29 -1.93
N VAL A 83 7.60 -2.26 -0.70
CA VAL A 83 8.42 -2.37 0.51
C VAL A 83 8.13 -3.62 1.32
N ALA A 84 6.98 -4.25 1.12
CA ALA A 84 6.63 -5.49 1.80
C ALA A 84 5.58 -6.24 1.01
N ARG A 85 5.58 -7.58 1.18
CA ARG A 85 4.64 -8.46 0.49
C ARG A 85 4.24 -9.59 1.43
N PHE A 86 2.94 -9.86 1.50
CA PHE A 86 2.37 -10.96 2.28
C PHE A 86 1.61 -11.87 1.33
N GLN A 87 2.00 -13.13 1.29
CA GLN A 87 1.48 -14.09 0.33
C GLN A 87 0.66 -15.17 1.01
N ALA A 88 -0.33 -15.69 0.29
CA ALA A 88 -1.11 -16.82 0.73
C ALA A 88 -0.28 -18.10 0.75
N ASP A 89 -0.81 -19.11 1.44
CA ASP A 89 -0.29 -20.47 1.39
C ASP A 89 -0.78 -21.21 0.12
N LEU A 90 -0.42 -22.47 0.00
CA LEU A 90 -0.79 -23.28 -1.15
C LEU A 90 -2.30 -23.60 -1.20
N SER A 91 -3.05 -23.35 -0.13
CA SER A 91 -4.51 -23.50 -0.11
C SER A 91 -5.24 -22.19 -0.46
N PHE A 92 -4.52 -21.18 -0.93
CA PHE A 92 -5.06 -19.87 -1.32
C PHE A 92 -5.67 -19.10 -0.16
N LYS A 93 -5.07 -19.25 1.02
CA LYS A 93 -5.48 -18.51 2.23
C LYS A 93 -4.35 -17.66 2.76
N MET A 94 -4.67 -16.42 3.12
CA MET A 94 -3.67 -15.51 3.68
C MET A 94 -3.15 -16.06 5.01
N VAL A 95 -1.85 -16.12 5.14
CA VAL A 95 -1.17 -16.59 6.35
C VAL A 95 -0.98 -15.45 7.36
N ALA A 96 -0.65 -14.25 6.85
CA ALA A 96 -0.40 -13.10 7.72
C ALA A 96 -1.68 -12.65 8.43
N THR A 97 -1.51 -12.18 9.65
CA THR A 97 -2.60 -11.59 10.42
C THR A 97 -2.73 -10.10 10.12
N LYS A 98 -3.88 -9.52 10.49
CA LYS A 98 -4.09 -8.07 10.39
C LYS A 98 -3.02 -7.31 11.17
N GLU A 99 -2.68 -7.81 12.36
CA GLU A 99 -1.68 -7.17 13.22
C GLU A 99 -0.30 -7.14 12.58
N GLU A 100 0.08 -8.22 11.92
CA GLU A 100 1.37 -8.29 11.21
C GLU A 100 1.44 -7.28 10.07
N VAL A 101 0.40 -7.19 9.28
CA VAL A 101 0.35 -6.26 8.14
C VAL A 101 0.27 -4.82 8.64
N GLN A 102 -0.54 -4.56 9.66
CA GLN A 102 -0.65 -3.22 10.24
C GLN A 102 0.68 -2.77 10.87
N GLU A 103 1.38 -3.67 11.52
CA GLU A 103 2.69 -3.38 12.10
C GLU A 103 3.69 -2.99 11.01
N GLU A 104 3.69 -3.69 9.89
CA GLU A 104 4.58 -3.36 8.78
C GLU A 104 4.26 -1.99 8.17
N ILE A 105 2.98 -1.65 8.03
CA ILE A 105 2.57 -0.31 7.57
C ILE A 105 3.12 0.75 8.53
N SER A 106 2.95 0.56 9.82
CA SER A 106 3.43 1.50 10.84
C SER A 106 4.96 1.62 10.81
N ASN A 107 5.65 0.49 10.66
CA ASN A 107 7.11 0.47 10.57
C ASN A 107 7.62 1.26 9.36
N GLN A 108 6.95 1.13 8.21
CA GLN A 108 7.33 1.86 7.00
C GLN A 108 7.12 3.37 7.18
N LEU A 109 6.06 3.79 7.86
CA LEU A 109 5.84 5.19 8.17
C LEU A 109 6.92 5.73 9.12
N MET A 110 7.28 4.95 10.13
CA MET A 110 8.28 5.37 11.12
C MET A 110 9.69 5.38 10.56
N SER A 111 9.97 4.67 9.47
CA SER A 111 11.30 4.64 8.88
C SER A 111 11.75 5.97 8.29
N ASP A 112 10.85 6.95 8.16
CA ASP A 112 11.17 8.29 7.67
C ASP A 112 11.62 9.23 8.80
N PHE A 113 11.61 8.78 10.03
CA PHE A 113 11.96 9.61 11.20
C PHE A 113 13.30 9.25 11.81
#